data_7c26804ec2320aee7df6023edb7a1325
#
_entry.id   7c26804ec2320aee7df6023edb7a1325
#
_cell.length_a   1.000
_cell.length_b   1.000
_cell.length_c   1.000
_cell.angle_alpha   90.00
_cell.angle_beta   90.00
_cell.angle_gamma   90.00
#
_symmetry.space_group_name_H-M   'P 1'
#
loop_
_entity.id
_entity.type
_entity.pdbx_description
1 polymer ?
#
loop_
_entity_poly.entity_id
_entity_poly.type
_entity_poly.pdbx_seq_one_letter_code
_entity_poly.pdbx_strand_id
1 'polypeptide(L)'
;MEQVLELKNIYYAYHTLQGETPALTDISFTMNRGDFIAIVGPSGCGKSTLLSLISGLIKPEQGFIKINGKHLRESTTNVGYMLQHDELFEWRTIYHNVLLGLEVQHMLTAQTRSRAHDLLDQYGLSRFETSHPSELSGGMRQRAALVRTLVMEPDLLLLDEPFSALDYQTRLTAGDDIGQILRHEKKSAILVTHDLSEAISLADRVIVLSKRPATIKQTIPLIFDIENDTPLNRRNAPEFKTYFNLIWKELNRNE
;
A
#
# COMPACT_ATOMS: atom_id res chain seq x y z
N MET A 1 0.95 -10.09 -19.76
CA MET A 1 1.16 -8.91 -18.88
C MET A 1 2.48 -9.09 -18.17
N GLU A 2 3.25 -8.03 -17.96
CA GLU A 2 4.54 -8.10 -17.26
C GLU A 2 4.31 -8.28 -15.76
N GLN A 3 4.91 -9.31 -15.18
CA GLN A 3 4.80 -9.61 -13.74
C GLN A 3 5.76 -8.72 -12.97
N VAL A 4 5.23 -7.94 -12.01
CA VAL A 4 6.03 -7.07 -11.14
C VAL A 4 6.44 -7.74 -9.83
N LEU A 5 5.58 -8.62 -9.28
CA LEU A 5 5.84 -9.29 -8.00
C LEU A 5 5.47 -10.76 -8.07
N GLU A 6 6.32 -11.62 -7.50
CA GLU A 6 6.08 -13.04 -7.28
C GLU A 6 6.49 -13.41 -5.86
N LEU A 7 5.53 -13.94 -5.08
CA LEU A 7 5.79 -14.63 -3.82
C LEU A 7 5.52 -16.11 -4.02
N LYS A 8 6.39 -16.97 -3.54
CA LYS A 8 6.20 -18.42 -3.62
C LYS A 8 6.61 -19.11 -2.34
N ASN A 9 5.63 -19.83 -1.75
CA ASN A 9 5.75 -20.64 -0.54
C ASN A 9 6.46 -19.88 0.60
N ILE A 10 5.96 -18.68 0.92
CA ILE A 10 6.53 -17.83 1.96
C ILE A 10 6.10 -18.34 3.33
N TYR A 11 7.10 -18.64 4.16
CA TYR A 11 6.95 -18.94 5.59
C TYR A 11 7.75 -17.94 6.40
N TYR A 12 7.19 -17.51 7.53
CA TYR A 12 7.88 -16.63 8.45
C TYR A 12 7.36 -16.79 9.88
N ALA A 13 8.29 -16.87 10.84
CA ALA A 13 8.01 -16.84 12.27
C ALA A 13 8.86 -15.77 12.97
N TYR A 14 8.33 -15.25 14.08
CA TYR A 14 9.08 -14.41 15.00
C TYR A 14 9.76 -15.29 16.05
N HIS A 15 11.07 -15.13 16.22
CA HIS A 15 11.86 -15.83 17.22
C HIS A 15 12.13 -14.90 18.39
N THR A 16 11.74 -15.31 19.59
CA THR A 16 11.98 -14.61 20.84
C THR A 16 12.62 -15.56 21.86
N LEU A 17 13.14 -15.03 22.96
CA LEU A 17 13.64 -15.85 24.05
C LEU A 17 12.57 -16.77 24.67
N GLN A 18 11.29 -16.47 24.44
CA GLN A 18 10.16 -17.23 24.96
C GLN A 18 9.65 -18.31 23.97
N GLY A 19 10.20 -18.35 22.76
CA GLY A 19 9.84 -19.32 21.74
C GLY A 19 9.59 -18.72 20.36
N GLU A 20 9.15 -19.60 19.48
CA GLU A 20 8.79 -19.28 18.10
C GLU A 20 7.30 -18.95 17.97
N THR A 21 6.97 -17.94 17.19
CA THR A 21 5.60 -17.54 16.91
C THR A 21 5.39 -17.46 15.40
N PRO A 22 4.83 -18.51 14.76
CA PRO A 22 4.55 -18.49 13.34
C PRO A 22 3.61 -17.34 12.99
N ALA A 23 3.98 -16.58 11.97
CA ALA A 23 3.20 -15.43 11.50
C ALA A 23 2.54 -15.70 10.15
N LEU A 24 3.30 -16.27 9.20
CA LEU A 24 2.84 -16.57 7.84
C LEU A 24 3.18 -18.02 7.48
N THR A 25 2.26 -18.68 6.80
CA THR A 25 2.40 -20.05 6.36
C THR A 25 1.95 -20.18 4.91
N ASP A 26 2.84 -20.64 4.02
CA ASP A 26 2.57 -20.93 2.60
C ASP A 26 1.87 -19.80 1.83
N ILE A 27 2.34 -18.57 1.99
CA ILE A 27 1.82 -17.44 1.23
C ILE A 27 2.42 -17.46 -0.18
N SER A 28 1.55 -17.56 -1.19
CA SER A 28 1.93 -17.57 -2.61
C SER A 28 0.93 -16.76 -3.43
N PHE A 29 1.41 -15.74 -4.13
CA PHE A 29 0.63 -14.98 -5.13
C PHE A 29 1.55 -14.24 -6.08
N THR A 30 0.98 -13.76 -7.18
CA THR A 30 1.67 -12.96 -8.18
C THR A 30 0.93 -11.64 -8.42
N MET A 31 1.62 -10.64 -8.96
CA MET A 31 1.06 -9.34 -9.29
C MET A 31 1.61 -8.85 -10.61
N ASN A 32 0.76 -8.39 -11.51
CA ASN A 32 1.20 -7.79 -12.76
C ASN A 32 1.45 -6.29 -12.59
N ARG A 33 2.21 -5.72 -13.52
CA ARG A 33 2.43 -4.28 -13.56
C ARG A 33 1.11 -3.53 -13.75
N GLY A 34 0.87 -2.55 -12.90
CA GLY A 34 -0.35 -1.74 -12.89
C GLY A 34 -1.51 -2.35 -12.08
N ASP A 35 -1.37 -3.58 -11.54
CA ASP A 35 -2.39 -4.14 -10.64
C ASP A 35 -2.42 -3.36 -9.31
N PHE A 36 -3.62 -3.23 -8.75
CA PHE A 36 -3.83 -2.76 -7.39
C PHE A 36 -4.44 -3.88 -6.54
N ILE A 37 -3.70 -4.42 -5.58
CA ILE A 37 -4.13 -5.51 -4.72
C ILE A 37 -4.44 -4.97 -3.31
N ALA A 38 -5.59 -5.33 -2.75
CA ALA A 38 -5.85 -5.14 -1.33
C ALA A 38 -5.64 -6.45 -0.56
N ILE A 39 -5.04 -6.37 0.61
CA ILE A 39 -4.86 -7.49 1.55
C ILE A 39 -5.65 -7.17 2.81
N VAL A 40 -6.63 -8.02 3.10
CA VAL A 40 -7.48 -7.91 4.29
C VAL A 40 -7.34 -9.15 5.17
N GLY A 41 -7.58 -8.99 6.46
CA GLY A 41 -7.51 -10.10 7.41
C GLY A 41 -7.63 -9.61 8.84
N PRO A 42 -7.82 -10.51 9.82
CA PRO A 42 -7.96 -10.17 11.24
C PRO A 42 -6.79 -9.32 11.75
N SER A 43 -7.02 -8.56 12.80
CA SER A 43 -5.93 -7.81 13.47
C SER A 43 -4.85 -8.79 13.96
N GLY A 44 -3.58 -8.43 13.74
CA GLY A 44 -2.44 -9.24 14.15
C GLY A 44 -2.20 -10.53 13.35
N CYS A 45 -2.92 -10.76 12.23
CA CYS A 45 -2.72 -11.97 11.43
C CYS A 45 -1.39 -12.02 10.66
N GLY A 46 -0.72 -10.88 10.44
CA GLY A 46 0.58 -10.84 9.73
C GLY A 46 0.61 -9.97 8.48
N LYS A 47 -0.37 -9.09 8.27
CA LYS A 47 -0.44 -8.19 7.09
C LYS A 47 0.80 -7.30 6.96
N SER A 48 1.15 -6.55 8.01
CA SER A 48 2.35 -5.69 8.02
C SER A 48 3.65 -6.51 7.97
N THR A 49 3.64 -7.74 8.51
CA THR A 49 4.76 -8.70 8.35
C THR A 49 4.96 -9.04 6.88
N LEU A 50 3.87 -9.29 6.15
CA LEU A 50 3.93 -9.58 4.71
C LEU A 50 4.47 -8.39 3.93
N LEU A 51 4.04 -7.15 4.24
CA LEU A 51 4.62 -5.95 3.61
C LEU A 51 6.11 -5.78 3.95
N SER A 52 6.52 -6.07 5.19
CA SER A 52 7.93 -6.02 5.61
C SER A 52 8.79 -7.04 4.87
N LEU A 53 8.25 -8.22 4.54
CA LEU A 53 8.91 -9.21 3.70
C LEU A 53 9.04 -8.75 2.25
N ILE A 54 7.96 -8.18 1.67
CA ILE A 54 7.95 -7.67 0.30
C ILE A 54 8.91 -6.48 0.14
N SER A 55 8.99 -5.61 1.15
CA SER A 55 9.92 -4.47 1.14
C SER A 55 11.39 -4.86 1.38
N GLY A 56 11.65 -6.10 1.82
CA GLY A 56 13.00 -6.58 2.14
C GLY A 56 13.53 -6.16 3.51
N LEU A 57 12.71 -5.53 4.36
CA LEU A 57 13.08 -5.19 5.74
C LEU A 57 13.36 -6.43 6.58
N ILE A 58 12.62 -7.51 6.33
CA ILE A 58 12.85 -8.83 6.92
C ILE A 58 12.95 -9.88 5.81
N LYS A 59 13.53 -11.04 6.11
CA LYS A 59 13.74 -12.12 5.12
C LYS A 59 12.80 -13.27 5.43
N PRO A 60 12.19 -13.92 4.42
CA PRO A 60 11.41 -15.13 4.65
C PRO A 60 12.32 -16.28 5.11
N GLU A 61 11.80 -17.17 5.94
CA GLU A 61 12.51 -18.39 6.37
C GLU A 61 12.53 -19.43 5.26
N GLN A 62 11.40 -19.52 4.54
CA GLN A 62 11.27 -20.41 3.39
C GLN A 62 10.58 -19.67 2.24
N GLY A 63 10.77 -20.20 1.04
CA GLY A 63 10.24 -19.61 -0.18
C GLY A 63 11.11 -18.48 -0.73
N PHE A 64 10.55 -17.75 -1.67
CA PHE A 64 11.25 -16.61 -2.28
C PHE A 64 10.28 -15.50 -2.70
N ILE A 65 10.84 -14.30 -2.79
CA ILE A 65 10.16 -13.11 -3.32
C ILE A 65 11.00 -12.60 -4.48
N LYS A 66 10.34 -12.35 -5.62
CA LYS A 66 10.93 -11.70 -6.78
C LYS A 66 10.15 -10.42 -7.10
N ILE A 67 10.90 -9.38 -7.45
CA ILE A 67 10.34 -8.13 -7.98
C ILE A 67 11.01 -7.88 -9.33
N ASN A 68 10.19 -7.63 -10.38
CA ASN A 68 10.65 -7.50 -11.76
C ASN A 68 11.52 -8.72 -12.21
N GLY A 69 11.12 -9.94 -11.79
CA GLY A 69 11.81 -11.19 -12.12
C GLY A 69 13.12 -11.44 -11.36
N LYS A 70 13.63 -10.50 -10.57
CA LYS A 70 14.86 -10.65 -9.77
C LYS A 70 14.54 -10.98 -8.31
N HIS A 71 15.35 -11.85 -7.71
CA HIS A 71 15.23 -12.10 -6.28
C HIS A 71 15.44 -10.81 -5.48
N LEU A 72 14.66 -10.60 -4.43
CA LEU A 72 14.70 -9.40 -3.61
C LEU A 72 16.11 -9.09 -3.06
N ARG A 73 16.94 -10.11 -2.83
CA ARG A 73 18.36 -9.98 -2.39
C ARG A 73 19.28 -9.41 -3.47
N GLU A 74 18.93 -9.56 -4.74
CA GLU A 74 19.74 -9.20 -5.91
C GLU A 74 19.18 -7.95 -6.60
N SER A 75 18.06 -7.48 -6.10
CA SER A 75 17.30 -6.40 -6.74
C SER A 75 17.74 -5.04 -6.20
N THR A 76 18.04 -4.13 -7.11
CA THR A 76 18.05 -2.68 -6.85
C THR A 76 16.65 -2.09 -6.98
N THR A 77 15.62 -2.91 -6.77
CA THR A 77 14.23 -2.55 -7.05
C THR A 77 13.78 -1.44 -6.10
N ASN A 78 13.19 -0.42 -6.67
CA ASN A 78 12.66 0.70 -5.92
C ASN A 78 11.25 0.34 -5.41
N VAL A 79 11.16 -0.06 -4.14
CA VAL A 79 9.89 -0.31 -3.45
C VAL A 79 9.58 0.91 -2.59
N GLY A 80 8.45 1.55 -2.86
CA GLY A 80 7.93 2.61 -2.01
C GLY A 80 7.12 2.00 -0.86
N TYR A 81 7.42 2.36 0.39
CA TYR A 81 6.68 1.89 1.55
C TYR A 81 6.11 3.08 2.32
N MET A 82 4.78 3.18 2.33
CA MET A 82 4.04 4.13 3.14
C MET A 82 3.53 3.41 4.38
N LEU A 83 4.03 3.83 5.54
CA LEU A 83 3.68 3.29 6.84
C LEU A 83 2.30 3.77 7.31
N GLN A 84 1.76 3.16 8.34
CA GLN A 84 0.47 3.48 8.95
C GLN A 84 0.37 4.94 9.42
N HIS A 85 1.47 5.49 9.94
CA HIS A 85 1.60 6.91 10.25
C HIS A 85 2.35 7.62 9.13
N ASP A 86 2.11 8.92 8.97
CA ASP A 86 2.73 9.72 7.91
C ASP A 86 4.25 9.81 8.04
N GLU A 87 4.78 9.68 9.27
CA GLU A 87 6.21 9.69 9.59
C GLU A 87 6.95 10.88 8.94
N LEU A 88 6.27 12.03 8.87
CA LEU A 88 6.88 13.27 8.43
C LEU A 88 7.73 13.85 9.56
N PHE A 89 8.90 14.36 9.21
CA PHE A 89 9.75 15.03 10.19
C PHE A 89 9.24 16.42 10.52
N GLU A 90 8.82 16.64 11.74
CA GLU A 90 8.21 17.88 12.22
C GLU A 90 9.16 19.10 12.09
N TRP A 91 10.48 18.90 12.11
CA TRP A 91 11.49 19.95 11.96
C TRP A 91 11.85 20.27 10.51
N ARG A 92 11.20 19.59 9.53
CA ARG A 92 11.37 19.82 8.11
C ARG A 92 10.11 20.39 7.52
N THR A 93 10.24 21.25 6.52
CA THR A 93 9.09 21.66 5.71
C THR A 93 8.55 20.47 4.90
N ILE A 94 7.34 20.60 4.38
CA ILE A 94 6.70 19.58 3.52
C ILE A 94 7.59 19.28 2.30
N TYR A 95 8.10 20.32 1.62
CA TYR A 95 9.02 20.13 0.49
C TYR A 95 10.27 19.34 0.86
N HIS A 96 10.92 19.66 1.99
CA HIS A 96 12.11 18.93 2.44
C HIS A 96 11.78 17.51 2.94
N ASN A 97 10.58 17.27 3.46
CA ASN A 97 10.12 15.92 3.76
C ASN A 97 9.97 15.09 2.47
N VAL A 98 9.39 15.66 1.42
CA VAL A 98 9.23 15.01 0.11
C VAL A 98 10.58 14.65 -0.51
N LEU A 99 11.58 15.54 -0.41
CA LEU A 99 12.92 15.32 -0.97
C LEU A 99 13.76 14.31 -0.18
N LEU A 100 13.36 13.90 1.02
CA LEU A 100 14.19 13.12 1.95
C LEU A 100 14.78 11.85 1.31
N GLY A 101 13.99 11.05 0.62
CA GLY A 101 14.45 9.83 -0.03
C GLY A 101 15.50 10.11 -1.11
N LEU A 102 15.28 11.16 -1.89
CA LEU A 102 16.23 11.60 -2.92
C LEU A 102 17.55 12.13 -2.30
N GLU A 103 17.47 12.82 -1.17
CA GLU A 103 18.65 13.27 -0.43
C GLU A 103 19.50 12.10 0.05
N VAL A 104 18.84 11.12 0.71
CA VAL A 104 19.51 9.94 1.27
C VAL A 104 20.16 9.07 0.19
N GLN A 105 19.54 8.97 -0.98
CA GLN A 105 20.05 8.19 -2.10
C GLN A 105 20.98 8.99 -3.03
N HIS A 106 21.30 10.25 -2.69
CA HIS A 106 22.12 11.14 -3.51
C HIS A 106 21.56 11.35 -4.94
N MET A 107 20.24 11.37 -5.09
CA MET A 107 19.52 11.50 -6.36
C MET A 107 18.95 12.90 -6.60
N LEU A 108 19.35 13.90 -5.84
CA LEU A 108 18.89 15.27 -5.99
C LEU A 108 19.48 15.90 -7.25
N THR A 109 18.61 16.15 -8.23
CA THR A 109 18.91 16.85 -9.48
C THR A 109 17.87 17.96 -9.71
N ALA A 110 18.09 18.82 -10.71
CA ALA A 110 17.08 19.80 -11.11
C ALA A 110 15.77 19.10 -11.55
N GLN A 111 15.87 17.96 -12.24
CA GLN A 111 14.72 17.19 -12.68
C GLN A 111 13.93 16.59 -11.52
N THR A 112 14.60 15.96 -10.53
CA THR A 112 13.89 15.37 -9.38
C THR A 112 13.27 16.42 -8.47
N ARG A 113 13.86 17.62 -8.39
CA ARG A 113 13.27 18.78 -7.71
C ARG A 113 12.02 19.29 -8.43
N SER A 114 12.07 19.44 -9.76
CA SER A 114 10.90 19.81 -10.56
C SER A 114 9.77 18.80 -10.36
N ARG A 115 10.08 17.51 -10.43
CA ARG A 115 9.09 16.45 -10.18
C ARG A 115 8.46 16.55 -8.78
N ALA A 116 9.23 16.89 -7.76
CA ALA A 116 8.69 17.08 -6.41
C ALA A 116 7.67 18.22 -6.36
N HIS A 117 7.95 19.34 -7.02
CA HIS A 117 6.99 20.45 -7.16
C HIS A 117 5.75 20.02 -7.94
N ASP A 118 5.93 19.35 -9.08
CA ASP A 118 4.81 18.89 -9.92
C ASP A 118 3.89 17.94 -9.15
N LEU A 119 4.46 17.00 -8.38
CA LEU A 119 3.69 16.11 -7.53
C LEU A 119 2.99 16.89 -6.39
N LEU A 120 3.67 17.81 -5.71
CA LEU A 120 3.04 18.63 -4.67
C LEU A 120 1.87 19.45 -5.24
N ASP A 121 1.99 19.94 -6.46
CA ASP A 121 0.90 20.64 -7.16
C ASP A 121 -0.25 19.68 -7.48
N GLN A 122 0.02 18.56 -8.10
CA GLN A 122 -0.97 17.53 -8.45
C GLN A 122 -1.76 17.05 -7.23
N TYR A 123 -1.12 16.97 -6.05
CA TYR A 123 -1.75 16.56 -4.80
C TYR A 123 -2.32 17.73 -3.97
N GLY A 124 -2.37 18.95 -4.54
CA GLY A 124 -2.95 20.14 -3.93
C GLY A 124 -2.17 20.67 -2.72
N LEU A 125 -0.85 20.47 -2.71
CA LEU A 125 0.03 20.85 -1.61
C LEU A 125 1.00 21.99 -1.95
N SER A 126 0.97 22.57 -3.16
CA SER A 126 1.89 23.64 -3.59
C SER A 126 1.95 24.80 -2.61
N ARG A 127 0.81 25.20 -2.03
CA ARG A 127 0.75 26.33 -1.08
C ARG A 127 1.36 26.00 0.29
N PHE A 128 1.64 24.73 0.54
CA PHE A 128 2.13 24.22 1.83
C PHE A 128 3.57 23.71 1.76
N GLU A 129 4.28 23.92 0.66
CA GLU A 129 5.65 23.45 0.47
C GLU A 129 6.60 23.94 1.57
N THR A 130 6.43 25.18 2.02
CA THR A 130 7.24 25.79 3.09
C THR A 130 6.67 25.60 4.49
N SER A 131 5.47 25.04 4.61
CA SER A 131 4.83 24.71 5.90
C SER A 131 5.48 23.49 6.54
N HIS A 132 5.33 23.38 7.86
CA HIS A 132 5.70 22.21 8.65
C HIS A 132 4.53 21.24 8.80
N PRO A 133 4.77 19.94 9.08
CA PRO A 133 3.70 18.94 9.23
C PRO A 133 2.61 19.34 10.25
N SER A 134 2.98 19.99 11.35
CA SER A 134 2.04 20.46 12.38
C SER A 134 1.01 21.50 11.88
N GLU A 135 1.28 22.16 10.75
CA GLU A 135 0.41 23.17 10.15
C GLU A 135 -0.60 22.54 9.16
N LEU A 136 -0.50 21.23 8.88
CA LEU A 136 -1.33 20.51 7.92
C LEU A 136 -2.43 19.69 8.61
N SER A 137 -3.58 19.54 7.94
CA SER A 137 -4.58 18.55 8.35
C SER A 137 -4.06 17.12 8.18
N GLY A 138 -4.65 16.13 8.87
CA GLY A 138 -4.28 14.74 8.76
C GLY A 138 -4.27 14.23 7.31
N GLY A 139 -5.31 14.54 6.51
CA GLY A 139 -5.37 14.16 5.10
C GLY A 139 -4.29 14.82 4.24
N MET A 140 -3.90 16.07 4.54
CA MET A 140 -2.80 16.73 3.85
C MET A 140 -1.46 16.08 4.19
N ARG A 141 -1.24 15.70 5.46
CA ARG A 141 -0.03 14.96 5.88
C ARG A 141 0.05 13.60 5.19
N GLN A 142 -1.05 12.86 5.08
CA GLN A 142 -1.08 11.58 4.34
C GLN A 142 -0.73 11.77 2.86
N ARG A 143 -1.28 12.81 2.20
CA ARG A 143 -0.90 13.14 0.83
C ARG A 143 0.59 13.51 0.70
N ALA A 144 1.13 14.27 1.63
CA ALA A 144 2.57 14.60 1.64
C ALA A 144 3.45 13.36 1.82
N ALA A 145 3.08 12.43 2.69
CA ALA A 145 3.77 11.14 2.86
C ALA A 145 3.72 10.28 1.60
N LEU A 146 2.56 10.27 0.89
CA LEU A 146 2.46 9.60 -0.39
C LEU A 146 3.36 10.25 -1.45
N VAL A 147 3.35 11.58 -1.57
CA VAL A 147 4.22 12.33 -2.50
C VAL A 147 5.70 12.04 -2.21
N ARG A 148 6.11 12.01 -0.92
CA ARG A 148 7.46 11.59 -0.51
C ARG A 148 7.84 10.21 -1.04
N THR A 149 6.88 9.31 -1.09
CA THR A 149 7.11 7.95 -1.59
C THR A 149 7.12 7.91 -3.11
N LEU A 150 6.20 8.63 -3.78
CA LEU A 150 6.05 8.63 -5.23
C LEU A 150 7.17 9.39 -5.97
N VAL A 151 7.79 10.39 -5.33
CA VAL A 151 8.90 11.14 -5.94
C VAL A 151 10.10 10.26 -6.26
N MET A 152 10.22 9.14 -5.55
CA MET A 152 11.25 8.11 -5.77
C MET A 152 10.97 7.19 -6.96
N GLU A 153 9.83 7.33 -7.66
CA GLU A 153 9.40 6.51 -8.80
C GLU A 153 9.41 5.00 -8.52
N PRO A 154 8.75 4.54 -7.44
CA PRO A 154 8.79 3.13 -7.10
C PRO A 154 8.12 2.27 -8.17
N ASP A 155 8.68 1.06 -8.41
CA ASP A 155 8.07 0.02 -9.24
C ASP A 155 6.85 -0.61 -8.57
N LEU A 156 6.90 -0.71 -7.24
CA LEU A 156 5.85 -1.26 -6.39
C LEU A 156 5.64 -0.36 -5.18
N LEU A 157 4.39 0.00 -4.93
CA LEU A 157 3.98 0.79 -3.77
C LEU A 157 3.33 -0.11 -2.73
N LEU A 158 3.81 -0.04 -1.49
CA LEU A 158 3.25 -0.72 -0.33
C LEU A 158 2.58 0.31 0.57
N LEU A 159 1.30 0.11 0.88
CA LEU A 159 0.48 0.99 1.69
C LEU A 159 -0.03 0.22 2.92
N ASP A 160 0.49 0.53 4.11
CA ASP A 160 0.11 -0.13 5.37
C ASP A 160 -0.88 0.74 6.12
N GLU A 161 -2.17 0.44 6.01
CA GLU A 161 -3.29 1.16 6.64
C GLU A 161 -3.20 2.71 6.48
N PRO A 162 -2.97 3.22 5.27
CA PRO A 162 -2.57 4.62 5.05
C PRO A 162 -3.61 5.64 5.49
N PHE A 163 -4.86 5.23 5.69
CA PHE A 163 -5.96 6.14 6.04
C PHE A 163 -6.52 5.92 7.45
N SER A 164 -5.95 4.98 8.22
CA SER A 164 -6.50 4.58 9.53
C SER A 164 -6.55 5.70 10.58
N ALA A 165 -5.64 6.67 10.50
CA ALA A 165 -5.57 7.81 11.42
C ALA A 165 -6.52 8.97 11.06
N LEU A 166 -7.27 8.87 9.95
CA LEU A 166 -8.16 9.92 9.47
C LEU A 166 -9.60 9.70 9.96
N ASP A 167 -10.32 10.82 10.18
CA ASP A 167 -11.77 10.76 10.36
C ASP A 167 -12.47 10.23 9.10
N TYR A 168 -13.70 9.79 9.23
CA TYR A 168 -14.42 9.09 8.16
C TYR A 168 -14.51 9.89 6.84
N GLN A 169 -14.83 11.18 6.89
CA GLN A 169 -15.00 12.00 5.68
C GLN A 169 -13.64 12.24 4.99
N THR A 170 -12.64 12.63 5.77
CA THR A 170 -11.28 12.84 5.26
C THR A 170 -10.70 11.54 4.68
N ARG A 171 -10.99 10.39 5.29
CA ARG A 171 -10.58 9.06 4.81
C ARG A 171 -11.16 8.76 3.44
N LEU A 172 -12.47 8.97 3.25
CA LEU A 172 -13.12 8.75 1.95
C LEU A 172 -12.49 9.63 0.86
N THR A 173 -12.34 10.93 1.13
CA THR A 173 -11.78 11.87 0.17
C THR A 173 -10.33 11.55 -0.15
N ALA A 174 -9.49 11.30 0.86
CA ALA A 174 -8.09 10.94 0.65
C ALA A 174 -7.93 9.61 -0.11
N GLY A 175 -8.78 8.62 0.20
CA GLY A 175 -8.80 7.34 -0.53
C GLY A 175 -9.18 7.53 -1.99
N ASP A 176 -10.19 8.36 -2.28
CA ASP A 176 -10.61 8.65 -3.66
C ASP A 176 -9.53 9.37 -4.45
N ASP A 177 -8.92 10.42 -3.86
CA ASP A 177 -7.83 11.17 -4.49
C ASP A 177 -6.66 10.23 -4.81
N ILE A 178 -6.19 9.47 -3.83
CA ILE A 178 -5.05 8.56 -3.97
C ILE A 178 -5.38 7.43 -4.95
N GLY A 179 -6.56 6.84 -4.88
CA GLY A 179 -6.98 5.79 -5.79
C GLY A 179 -7.02 6.24 -7.25
N GLN A 180 -7.56 7.43 -7.51
CA GLN A 180 -7.60 8.00 -8.86
C GLN A 180 -6.19 8.25 -9.41
N ILE A 181 -5.30 8.82 -8.59
CA ILE A 181 -3.93 9.13 -9.01
C ILE A 181 -3.15 7.85 -9.32
N LEU A 182 -3.19 6.85 -8.44
CA LEU A 182 -2.47 5.59 -8.64
C LEU A 182 -2.95 4.85 -9.90
N ARG A 183 -4.26 4.90 -10.19
CA ARG A 183 -4.83 4.33 -11.42
C ARG A 183 -4.39 5.12 -12.66
N HIS A 184 -4.44 6.46 -12.62
CA HIS A 184 -4.02 7.31 -13.72
C HIS A 184 -2.55 7.07 -14.07
N GLU A 185 -1.69 6.96 -13.07
CA GLU A 185 -0.27 6.69 -13.24
C GLU A 185 0.06 5.21 -13.50
N LYS A 186 -0.93 4.32 -13.51
CA LYS A 186 -0.77 2.85 -13.66
C LYS A 186 0.27 2.28 -12.71
N LYS A 187 0.31 2.78 -11.47
CA LYS A 187 1.24 2.29 -10.45
C LYS A 187 0.78 0.94 -9.90
N SER A 188 1.73 0.03 -9.73
CA SER A 188 1.48 -1.23 -9.02
C SER A 188 1.44 -0.95 -7.52
N ALA A 189 0.35 -1.33 -6.84
CA ALA A 189 0.19 -1.04 -5.42
C ALA A 189 -0.39 -2.21 -4.62
N ILE A 190 0.11 -2.41 -3.42
CA ILE A 190 -0.47 -3.31 -2.42
C ILE A 190 -0.97 -2.48 -1.25
N LEU A 191 -2.25 -2.54 -0.96
CA LEU A 191 -2.91 -1.90 0.17
C LEU A 191 -3.20 -2.94 1.25
N VAL A 192 -2.67 -2.75 2.43
CA VAL A 192 -3.12 -3.45 3.64
C VAL A 192 -4.11 -2.54 4.34
N THR A 193 -5.30 -3.05 4.63
CA THR A 193 -6.33 -2.32 5.37
C THR A 193 -7.24 -3.27 6.13
N HIS A 194 -7.88 -2.77 7.17
CA HIS A 194 -8.99 -3.42 7.86
C HIS A 194 -10.36 -2.88 7.42
N ASP A 195 -10.38 -1.83 6.60
CA ASP A 195 -11.61 -1.26 6.03
C ASP A 195 -11.93 -1.92 4.69
N LEU A 196 -13.03 -2.69 4.66
CA LEU A 196 -13.47 -3.38 3.45
C LEU A 196 -13.93 -2.41 2.36
N SER A 197 -14.42 -1.23 2.75
CA SER A 197 -14.85 -0.23 1.78
C SER A 197 -13.65 0.34 1.01
N GLU A 198 -12.54 0.56 1.69
CA GLU A 198 -11.26 0.93 1.03
C GLU A 198 -10.79 -0.19 0.09
N ALA A 199 -10.71 -1.42 0.61
CA ALA A 199 -10.23 -2.56 -0.16
C ALA A 199 -11.02 -2.75 -1.46
N ILE A 200 -12.36 -2.68 -1.38
CA ILE A 200 -13.26 -2.92 -2.53
C ILE A 200 -13.26 -1.74 -3.50
N SER A 201 -13.21 -0.49 -3.00
CA SER A 201 -13.25 0.67 -3.88
C SER A 201 -11.94 0.93 -4.62
N LEU A 202 -10.80 0.56 -4.02
CA LEU A 202 -9.47 0.89 -4.56
C LEU A 202 -8.83 -0.23 -5.37
N ALA A 203 -9.02 -1.49 -4.99
CA ALA A 203 -8.27 -2.60 -5.57
C ALA A 203 -8.92 -3.21 -6.82
N ASP A 204 -8.12 -3.97 -7.59
CA ASP A 204 -8.59 -4.82 -8.68
C ASP A 204 -8.92 -6.23 -8.18
N ARG A 205 -8.31 -6.62 -7.06
CA ARG A 205 -8.63 -7.87 -6.35
C ARG A 205 -8.28 -7.76 -4.87
N VAL A 206 -8.99 -8.53 -4.06
CA VAL A 206 -8.78 -8.63 -2.62
C VAL A 206 -8.22 -10.01 -2.29
N ILE A 207 -7.12 -10.04 -1.52
CA ILE A 207 -6.58 -11.25 -0.90
C ILE A 207 -7.03 -11.27 0.55
N VAL A 208 -7.79 -12.31 0.92
CA VAL A 208 -8.27 -12.52 2.28
C VAL A 208 -7.32 -13.45 3.02
N LEU A 209 -6.75 -12.99 4.13
CA LEU A 209 -5.88 -13.79 4.99
C LEU A 209 -6.66 -14.43 6.14
N SER A 210 -6.19 -15.61 6.57
CA SER A 210 -6.69 -16.30 7.77
C SER A 210 -6.19 -15.64 9.07
N LYS A 211 -6.63 -16.16 10.21
CA LYS A 211 -6.00 -15.92 11.50
C LYS A 211 -4.55 -16.43 11.48
N ARG A 212 -3.76 -15.95 12.45
CA ARG A 212 -2.37 -16.34 12.63
C ARG A 212 -2.21 -17.82 13.02
N PRO A 213 -1.27 -18.58 12.41
CA PRO A 213 -0.41 -18.16 11.28
C PRO A 213 -1.21 -17.97 10.00
N ALA A 214 -1.01 -16.81 9.35
CA ALA A 214 -1.83 -16.46 8.19
C ALA A 214 -1.52 -17.32 6.96
N THR A 215 -2.58 -17.76 6.30
CA THR A 215 -2.61 -18.34 4.96
C THR A 215 -3.52 -17.50 4.07
N ILE A 216 -3.45 -17.66 2.76
CA ILE A 216 -4.43 -17.07 1.85
C ILE A 216 -5.70 -17.93 1.86
N LYS A 217 -6.80 -17.41 2.40
CA LYS A 217 -8.10 -18.08 2.38
C LYS A 217 -8.73 -18.02 0.99
N GLN A 218 -8.73 -16.81 0.41
CA GLN A 218 -9.33 -16.58 -0.89
C GLN A 218 -8.73 -15.35 -1.57
N THR A 219 -8.66 -15.40 -2.89
CA THR A 219 -8.40 -14.23 -3.75
C THR A 219 -9.66 -13.92 -4.54
N ILE A 220 -10.19 -12.72 -4.40
CA ILE A 220 -11.46 -12.28 -4.97
C ILE A 220 -11.17 -11.18 -6.00
N PRO A 221 -11.35 -11.43 -7.31
CA PRO A 221 -11.28 -10.37 -8.31
C PRO A 221 -12.49 -9.45 -8.16
N LEU A 222 -12.27 -8.15 -8.35
CA LEU A 222 -13.29 -7.12 -8.27
C LEU A 222 -13.57 -6.60 -9.69
N ILE A 223 -14.75 -6.88 -10.19
CA ILE A 223 -15.19 -6.47 -11.52
C ILE A 223 -16.46 -5.63 -11.35
N PHE A 224 -16.42 -4.41 -11.85
CA PHE A 224 -17.55 -3.47 -11.80
C PHE A 224 -17.99 -3.15 -13.22
N ASP A 225 -19.30 -3.17 -13.47
CA ASP A 225 -19.90 -2.74 -14.73
C ASP A 225 -20.32 -1.26 -14.62
N ILE A 226 -19.33 -0.36 -14.69
CA ILE A 226 -19.53 1.08 -14.54
C ILE A 226 -18.76 1.84 -15.63
N GLU A 227 -19.36 2.89 -16.20
CA GLU A 227 -18.73 3.69 -17.27
C GLU A 227 -17.47 4.42 -16.80
N ASN A 228 -17.45 4.88 -15.56
CA ASN A 228 -16.37 5.67 -14.98
C ASN A 228 -15.86 4.98 -13.72
N ASP A 229 -14.77 4.21 -13.85
CA ASP A 229 -14.22 3.40 -12.77
C ASP A 229 -13.43 4.24 -11.76
N THR A 230 -14.17 4.96 -10.91
CA THR A 230 -13.63 5.70 -9.77
C THR A 230 -13.97 5.01 -8.45
N PRO A 231 -13.19 5.22 -7.38
CA PRO A 231 -13.51 4.63 -6.07
C PRO A 231 -14.90 5.02 -5.56
N LEU A 232 -15.33 6.26 -5.81
CA LEU A 232 -16.68 6.72 -5.46
C LEU A 232 -17.76 5.96 -6.25
N ASN A 233 -17.58 5.79 -7.56
CA ASN A 233 -18.56 5.08 -8.40
C ASN A 233 -18.62 3.60 -8.05
N ARG A 234 -17.48 2.96 -7.73
CA ARG A 234 -17.45 1.58 -7.21
C ARG A 234 -18.27 1.43 -5.93
N ARG A 235 -18.19 2.39 -4.99
CA ARG A 235 -18.98 2.36 -3.74
C ARG A 235 -20.49 2.45 -3.98
N ASN A 236 -20.91 3.13 -5.05
CA ASN A 236 -22.30 3.27 -5.43
C ASN A 236 -22.81 2.14 -6.35
N ALA A 237 -21.93 1.28 -6.84
CA ALA A 237 -22.28 0.19 -7.73
C ALA A 237 -23.00 -0.97 -7.00
N PRO A 238 -23.94 -1.67 -7.64
CA PRO A 238 -24.67 -2.78 -7.01
C PRO A 238 -23.74 -3.93 -6.59
N GLU A 239 -22.64 -4.16 -7.32
CA GLU A 239 -21.64 -5.19 -7.05
C GLU A 239 -20.90 -4.94 -5.72
N PHE A 240 -20.78 -3.70 -5.29
CA PHE A 240 -20.06 -3.34 -4.06
C PHE A 240 -20.61 -4.10 -2.85
N LYS A 241 -21.93 -4.12 -2.67
CA LYS A 241 -22.58 -4.83 -1.57
C LYS A 241 -22.32 -6.34 -1.64
N THR A 242 -22.29 -6.90 -2.84
CA THR A 242 -22.03 -8.31 -3.07
C THR A 242 -20.62 -8.68 -2.64
N TYR A 243 -19.62 -7.91 -3.07
CA TYR A 243 -18.22 -8.09 -2.66
C TYR A 243 -18.04 -7.88 -1.16
N PHE A 244 -18.64 -6.84 -0.59
CA PHE A 244 -18.59 -6.59 0.83
C PHE A 244 -19.08 -7.79 1.64
N ASN A 245 -20.25 -8.31 1.32
CA ASN A 245 -20.83 -9.47 2.00
C ASN A 245 -19.98 -10.75 1.81
N LEU A 246 -19.41 -10.95 0.62
CA LEU A 246 -18.54 -12.08 0.33
C LEU A 246 -17.27 -12.04 1.19
N ILE A 247 -16.57 -10.91 1.17
CA ILE A 247 -15.31 -10.74 1.92
C ILE A 247 -15.58 -10.80 3.43
N TRP A 248 -16.66 -10.13 3.90
CA TRP A 248 -17.08 -10.17 5.30
C TRP A 248 -17.37 -11.61 5.77
N LYS A 249 -18.06 -12.41 4.96
CA LYS A 249 -18.34 -13.81 5.25
C LYS A 249 -17.05 -14.63 5.36
N GLU A 250 -16.10 -14.44 4.43
CA GLU A 250 -14.82 -15.16 4.45
C GLU A 250 -13.96 -14.77 5.67
N LEU A 251 -13.96 -13.51 6.06
CA LEU A 251 -13.25 -13.04 7.27
C LEU A 251 -13.83 -13.65 8.55
N ASN A 252 -15.16 -13.81 8.63
CA ASN A 252 -15.85 -14.31 9.83
C ASN A 252 -16.13 -15.82 9.79
N ARG A 253 -15.81 -16.51 8.71
CA ARG A 253 -15.92 -17.95 8.61
C ARG A 253 -14.92 -18.58 9.57
N ASN A 254 -15.43 -19.13 10.68
CA ASN A 254 -14.61 -19.89 11.61
C ASN A 254 -14.07 -21.13 10.90
N GLU A 255 -12.77 -21.31 10.94
CA GLU A 255 -12.12 -22.56 10.61
C GLU A 255 -12.38 -23.60 11.70
#